data_1f6ed97bc3ed6ac91912c3f682437b6f
#
_entry.id   1f6ed97bc3ed6ac91912c3f682437b6f
#
_cell.length_a   1.000
_cell.length_b   1.000
_cell.length_c   1.000
_cell.angle_alpha   90.00
_cell.angle_beta   90.00
_cell.angle_gamma   90.00
#
_symmetry.space_group_name_H-M   'P 1'
#
loop_
_entity.id
_entity.type
_entity.pdbx_description
1 polymer ?
#
loop_
_entity_poly.entity_id
_entity_poly.type
_entity_poly.pdbx_seq_one_letter_code
_entity_poly.pdbx_strand_id
1 'polypeptide(L)'
;MAEEKTLDEQNPDTTPAPEATGEDLAAQVQALEEQLAAAKDQSLRVAADVQNIRRRAEQDVEKAHKFALEKFAGDLLPIIDSLERGLEMSNAEDEALRPMREGMQLTLKMFADTLKRYGAEAVDPHGEPFNAEHHQAMAMQESADVEPNTVLKVFQKGYQLNGRLLRPAMVVVSKPVAAASPSIDEKA
;
A
#
# COMPACT_ATOMS: atom_id res chain seq x y z
N MET A 1 -69.42 -74.85 -19.92
CA MET A 1 -68.34 -75.44 -19.16
C MET A 1 -67.26 -74.33 -19.08
N ALA A 2 -67.24 -73.61 -18.04
CA ALA A 2 -66.24 -72.57 -17.78
C ALA A 2 -65.58 -73.01 -16.43
N GLU A 3 -64.31 -73.32 -16.52
CA GLU A 3 -63.42 -73.57 -15.34
C GLU A 3 -63.01 -72.29 -14.72
N GLU A 4 -63.42 -72.13 -13.48
CA GLU A 4 -63.02 -71.03 -12.55
C GLU A 4 -61.70 -71.38 -11.98
N LYS A 5 -60.68 -70.57 -12.35
CA LYS A 5 -59.29 -70.73 -11.81
C LYS A 5 -59.09 -69.71 -10.68
N THR A 6 -59.18 -70.18 -9.48
CA THR A 6 -58.86 -69.42 -8.28
C THR A 6 -57.39 -69.02 -8.29
N LEU A 7 -57.09 -67.71 -8.27
CA LEU A 7 -55.78 -67.16 -8.01
C LEU A 7 -55.56 -67.07 -6.52
N ASP A 8 -54.58 -67.86 -6.07
CA ASP A 8 -54.05 -67.85 -4.71
C ASP A 8 -53.25 -66.57 -4.48
N GLU A 9 -53.78 -65.66 -3.69
CA GLU A 9 -53.06 -64.46 -3.20
C GLU A 9 -52.06 -64.88 -2.16
N GLN A 10 -50.81 -65.11 -2.59
CA GLN A 10 -49.66 -65.13 -1.71
C GLN A 10 -49.27 -63.68 -1.34
N ASN A 11 -49.63 -63.32 -0.12
CA ASN A 11 -49.20 -62.09 0.54
C ASN A 11 -47.69 -62.17 0.81
N PRO A 12 -46.79 -61.34 0.24
CA PRO A 12 -45.40 -61.40 0.62
C PRO A 12 -45.20 -60.71 1.98
N ASP A 13 -44.70 -61.50 2.85
CA ASP A 13 -43.86 -61.24 4.00
C ASP A 13 -43.65 -59.75 4.39
N THR A 14 -44.58 -59.26 5.21
CA THR A 14 -44.37 -58.01 5.93
C THR A 14 -43.51 -58.30 7.14
N THR A 15 -42.20 -58.36 6.91
CA THR A 15 -41.26 -58.33 8.04
C THR A 15 -41.47 -57.03 8.81
N PRO A 16 -41.90 -57.01 10.02
CA PRO A 16 -42.03 -55.78 10.79
C PRO A 16 -40.66 -55.16 10.94
N ALA A 17 -40.54 -53.92 10.46
CA ALA A 17 -39.34 -53.12 10.76
C ALA A 17 -39.12 -53.15 12.27
N PRO A 18 -37.87 -53.32 12.75
CA PRO A 18 -37.60 -53.34 14.18
C PRO A 18 -38.11 -52.04 14.78
N GLU A 19 -39.07 -52.15 15.69
CA GLU A 19 -39.55 -51.02 16.49
C GLU A 19 -38.33 -50.48 17.25
N ALA A 20 -37.86 -49.29 16.89
CA ALA A 20 -36.76 -48.62 17.58
C ALA A 20 -37.15 -48.48 19.07
N THR A 21 -36.35 -49.03 19.92
CA THR A 21 -36.59 -48.94 21.37
C THR A 21 -36.51 -47.48 21.80
N GLY A 22 -37.24 -47.09 22.86
CA GLY A 22 -37.19 -45.68 23.32
C GLY A 22 -35.78 -45.18 23.61
N GLU A 23 -34.86 -46.10 23.96
CA GLU A 23 -33.43 -45.80 24.16
C GLU A 23 -32.69 -45.47 22.83
N ASP A 24 -33.02 -46.18 21.74
CA ASP A 24 -32.44 -45.90 20.40
C ASP A 24 -32.90 -44.55 19.89
N LEU A 25 -34.15 -44.17 20.11
CA LEU A 25 -34.68 -42.86 19.73
C LEU A 25 -34.05 -41.74 20.55
N ALA A 26 -33.83 -41.92 21.85
CA ALA A 26 -33.16 -40.96 22.71
C ALA A 26 -31.69 -40.72 22.27
N ALA A 27 -30.98 -41.82 21.96
CA ALA A 27 -29.60 -41.72 21.43
C ALA A 27 -29.54 -41.00 20.08
N GLN A 28 -30.51 -41.23 19.17
CA GLN A 28 -30.60 -40.54 17.89
C GLN A 28 -30.89 -39.04 18.08
N VAL A 29 -31.79 -38.66 18.99
CA VAL A 29 -32.08 -37.26 19.31
C VAL A 29 -30.83 -36.59 19.84
N GLN A 30 -30.10 -37.16 20.76
CA GLN A 30 -28.87 -36.61 21.29
C GLN A 30 -27.81 -36.42 20.20
N ALA A 31 -27.63 -37.42 19.33
CA ALA A 31 -26.67 -37.30 18.19
C ALA A 31 -27.08 -36.21 17.22
N LEU A 32 -28.38 -36.04 16.93
CA LEU A 32 -28.86 -34.94 16.07
C LEU A 32 -28.72 -33.57 16.70
N GLU A 33 -28.93 -33.47 18.02
CA GLU A 33 -28.69 -32.21 18.76
C GLU A 33 -27.22 -31.81 18.75
N GLU A 34 -26.30 -32.75 18.94
CA GLU A 34 -24.86 -32.51 18.81
C GLU A 34 -24.46 -32.07 17.39
N GLN A 35 -24.98 -32.75 16.36
CA GLN A 35 -24.75 -32.38 14.96
C GLN A 35 -25.31 -30.98 14.66
N LEU A 36 -26.49 -30.65 15.16
CA LEU A 36 -27.11 -29.34 14.98
C LEU A 36 -26.31 -28.26 15.70
N ALA A 37 -25.81 -28.50 16.90
CA ALA A 37 -24.94 -27.59 17.62
C ALA A 37 -23.62 -27.34 16.86
N ALA A 38 -22.99 -28.40 16.38
CA ALA A 38 -21.77 -28.31 15.57
C ALA A 38 -22.00 -27.57 14.25
N ALA A 39 -23.12 -27.85 13.56
CA ALA A 39 -23.47 -27.16 12.33
C ALA A 39 -23.76 -25.67 12.55
N LYS A 40 -24.42 -25.32 13.66
CA LYS A 40 -24.62 -23.89 14.03
C LYS A 40 -23.30 -23.19 14.33
N ASP A 41 -22.41 -23.80 15.10
CA ASP A 41 -21.08 -23.22 15.38
C ASP A 41 -20.27 -23.06 14.12
N GLN A 42 -20.28 -24.07 13.26
CA GLN A 42 -19.65 -23.98 11.93
C GLN A 42 -20.23 -22.82 11.08
N SER A 43 -21.56 -22.67 11.04
CA SER A 43 -22.21 -21.61 10.28
C SER A 43 -21.85 -20.22 10.79
N LEU A 44 -21.75 -20.05 12.12
CA LEU A 44 -21.33 -18.79 12.76
C LEU A 44 -19.88 -18.46 12.42
N ARG A 45 -18.98 -19.44 12.45
CA ARG A 45 -17.57 -19.25 12.04
C ARG A 45 -17.48 -18.83 10.58
N VAL A 46 -18.16 -19.55 9.69
CA VAL A 46 -18.19 -19.21 8.26
C VAL A 46 -18.75 -17.81 8.03
N ALA A 47 -19.82 -17.43 8.74
CA ALA A 47 -20.39 -16.08 8.63
C ALA A 47 -19.39 -15.00 9.08
N ALA A 48 -18.64 -15.25 10.17
CA ALA A 48 -17.59 -14.35 10.63
C ALA A 48 -16.43 -14.23 9.62
N ASP A 49 -16.01 -15.36 9.04
CA ASP A 49 -14.97 -15.41 8.02
C ASP A 49 -15.40 -14.66 6.76
N VAL A 50 -16.64 -14.84 6.30
CA VAL A 50 -17.20 -14.09 5.16
C VAL A 50 -17.19 -12.58 5.42
N GLN A 51 -17.59 -12.14 6.62
CA GLN A 51 -17.51 -10.71 6.99
C GLN A 51 -16.07 -10.19 6.98
N ASN A 52 -15.12 -10.95 7.51
CA ASN A 52 -13.71 -10.56 7.51
C ASN A 52 -13.15 -10.47 6.09
N ILE A 53 -13.45 -11.47 5.24
CA ILE A 53 -13.04 -11.47 3.83
C ILE A 53 -13.64 -10.27 3.09
N ARG A 54 -14.93 -10.00 3.29
CA ARG A 54 -15.61 -8.85 2.67
C ARG A 54 -14.96 -7.54 3.07
N ARG A 55 -14.74 -7.32 4.36
CA ARG A 55 -14.08 -6.09 4.87
C ARG A 55 -12.68 -5.95 4.27
N ARG A 56 -11.91 -7.04 4.19
CA ARG A 56 -10.57 -7.03 3.60
C ARG A 56 -10.62 -6.69 2.11
N ALA A 57 -11.54 -7.31 1.36
CA ALA A 57 -11.74 -7.03 -0.06
C ALA A 57 -12.10 -5.56 -0.32
N GLU A 58 -13.00 -4.98 0.48
CA GLU A 58 -13.36 -3.55 0.39
C GLU A 58 -12.13 -2.65 0.62
N GLN A 59 -11.31 -2.96 1.63
CA GLN A 59 -10.06 -2.23 1.89
C GLN A 59 -9.03 -2.39 0.76
N ASP A 60 -8.93 -3.58 0.19
CA ASP A 60 -7.99 -3.84 -0.91
C ASP A 60 -8.42 -3.12 -2.20
N VAL A 61 -9.73 -3.06 -2.48
CA VAL A 61 -10.28 -2.27 -3.59
C VAL A 61 -10.03 -0.78 -3.37
N GLU A 62 -10.26 -0.25 -2.17
CA GLU A 62 -9.99 1.15 -1.84
C GLU A 62 -8.50 1.48 -2.03
N LYS A 63 -7.60 0.62 -1.52
CA LYS A 63 -6.15 0.78 -1.72
C LYS A 63 -5.76 0.71 -3.19
N ALA A 64 -6.35 -0.24 -3.94
CA ALA A 64 -6.08 -0.37 -5.36
C ALA A 64 -6.46 0.90 -6.13
N HIS A 65 -7.62 1.50 -5.84
CA HIS A 65 -8.03 2.78 -6.42
C HIS A 65 -7.13 3.94 -5.99
N LYS A 66 -6.80 4.03 -4.71
CA LYS A 66 -5.97 5.10 -4.14
C LYS A 66 -4.56 5.13 -4.73
N PHE A 67 -4.00 3.96 -5.05
CA PHE A 67 -2.63 3.83 -5.55
C PHE A 67 -2.54 3.34 -7.01
N ALA A 68 -3.66 3.32 -7.74
CA ALA A 68 -3.70 2.88 -9.13
C ALA A 68 -2.69 3.62 -10.04
N LEU A 69 -2.42 4.88 -9.72
CA LEU A 69 -1.50 5.74 -10.50
C LEU A 69 -0.05 5.70 -10.00
N GLU A 70 0.28 4.88 -8.99
CA GLU A 70 1.61 4.86 -8.38
C GLU A 70 2.73 4.62 -9.41
N LYS A 71 2.59 3.58 -10.21
CA LYS A 71 3.58 3.25 -11.25
C LYS A 71 3.64 4.31 -12.34
N PHE A 72 2.50 4.75 -12.82
CA PHE A 72 2.42 5.79 -13.86
C PHE A 72 3.04 7.10 -13.40
N ALA A 73 2.71 7.56 -12.18
CA ALA A 73 3.30 8.76 -11.61
C ALA A 73 4.81 8.61 -11.46
N GLY A 74 5.29 7.44 -10.96
CA GLY A 74 6.72 7.15 -10.84
C GLY A 74 7.46 7.24 -12.18
N ASP A 75 6.88 6.69 -13.25
CA ASP A 75 7.47 6.72 -14.59
C ASP A 75 7.50 8.14 -15.21
N LEU A 76 6.67 9.07 -14.70
CA LEU A 76 6.66 10.48 -15.13
C LEU A 76 7.68 11.36 -14.40
N LEU A 77 8.16 10.96 -13.20
CA LEU A 77 9.10 11.77 -12.42
C LEU A 77 10.40 12.11 -13.16
N PRO A 78 11.03 11.21 -13.96
CA PRO A 78 12.22 11.55 -14.72
C PRO A 78 12.01 12.69 -15.74
N ILE A 79 10.77 12.89 -16.21
CA ILE A 79 10.44 13.99 -17.13
C ILE A 79 10.52 15.33 -16.38
N ILE A 80 9.99 15.39 -15.16
CA ILE A 80 10.10 16.57 -14.30
C ILE A 80 11.58 16.87 -14.00
N ASP A 81 12.33 15.85 -13.59
CA ASP A 81 13.75 16.01 -13.29
C ASP A 81 14.55 16.57 -14.49
N SER A 82 14.18 16.12 -15.69
CA SER A 82 14.81 16.60 -16.92
C SER A 82 14.49 18.07 -17.20
N LEU A 83 13.24 18.50 -16.95
CA LEU A 83 12.82 19.89 -17.09
C LEU A 83 13.49 20.77 -16.03
N GLU A 84 13.53 20.34 -14.76
CA GLU A 84 14.21 21.06 -13.68
C GLU A 84 15.69 21.22 -13.98
N ARG A 85 16.36 20.16 -14.39
CA ARG A 85 17.78 20.20 -14.79
C ARG A 85 18.01 21.12 -15.99
N GLY A 86 17.13 21.10 -16.98
CA GLY A 86 17.22 22.02 -18.13
C GLY A 86 17.11 23.48 -17.70
N LEU A 87 16.25 23.78 -16.74
CA LEU A 87 16.14 25.12 -16.16
C LEU A 87 17.38 25.55 -15.36
N GLU A 88 17.93 24.62 -14.55
CA GLU A 88 19.17 24.90 -13.78
C GLU A 88 20.38 25.15 -14.68
N MET A 89 20.52 24.36 -15.75
CA MET A 89 21.66 24.49 -16.69
C MET A 89 21.54 25.68 -17.62
N SER A 90 20.33 26.21 -17.83
CA SER A 90 20.13 27.38 -18.67
C SER A 90 20.55 28.66 -17.95
N ASN A 91 21.43 29.47 -18.57
CA ASN A 91 21.85 30.73 -17.99
C ASN A 91 20.65 31.67 -17.81
N ALA A 92 20.43 32.12 -16.58
CA ALA A 92 19.32 33.01 -16.25
C ALA A 92 19.51 34.44 -16.81
N GLU A 93 20.77 34.83 -17.06
CA GLU A 93 21.14 36.20 -17.53
C GLU A 93 21.12 36.32 -19.05
N ASP A 94 21.00 35.21 -19.78
CA ASP A 94 20.95 35.22 -21.24
C ASP A 94 19.53 35.60 -21.73
N GLU A 95 19.40 36.81 -22.19
CA GLU A 95 18.13 37.34 -22.73
C GLU A 95 17.60 36.52 -23.93
N ALA A 96 18.49 35.93 -24.74
CA ALA A 96 18.09 35.10 -25.87
C ALA A 96 17.39 33.80 -25.43
N LEU A 97 17.75 33.27 -24.25
CA LEU A 97 17.17 32.05 -23.67
C LEU A 97 15.92 32.31 -22.82
N ARG A 98 15.64 33.57 -22.50
CA ARG A 98 14.53 33.95 -21.62
C ARG A 98 13.17 33.39 -22.06
N PRO A 99 12.72 33.54 -23.34
CA PRO A 99 11.41 32.99 -23.73
C PRO A 99 11.34 31.47 -23.62
N MET A 100 12.45 30.77 -23.89
CA MET A 100 12.54 29.32 -23.74
C MET A 100 12.44 28.93 -22.28
N ARG A 101 13.14 29.60 -21.37
CA ARG A 101 13.07 29.38 -19.93
C ARG A 101 11.67 29.58 -19.37
N GLU A 102 11.01 30.70 -19.77
CA GLU A 102 9.63 30.98 -19.37
C GLU A 102 8.68 29.88 -19.84
N GLY A 103 8.83 29.37 -21.06
CA GLY A 103 8.04 28.23 -21.56
C GLY A 103 8.29 26.94 -20.79
N MET A 104 9.55 26.64 -20.47
CA MET A 104 9.91 25.46 -19.65
C MET A 104 9.36 25.56 -18.22
N GLN A 105 9.46 26.73 -17.59
CA GLN A 105 8.89 26.98 -16.25
C GLN A 105 7.38 26.80 -16.23
N LEU A 106 6.69 27.35 -17.24
CA LEU A 106 5.25 27.19 -17.37
C LEU A 106 4.87 25.71 -17.55
N THR A 107 5.60 24.99 -18.41
CA THR A 107 5.38 23.56 -18.64
C THR A 107 5.59 22.74 -17.34
N LEU A 108 6.69 23.00 -16.64
CA LEU A 108 6.99 22.35 -15.35
C LEU A 108 5.90 22.61 -14.32
N LYS A 109 5.45 23.87 -14.22
CA LYS A 109 4.36 24.25 -13.31
C LYS A 109 3.06 23.52 -13.65
N MET A 110 2.66 23.51 -14.93
CA MET A 110 1.44 22.83 -15.36
C MET A 110 1.51 21.32 -15.09
N PHE A 111 2.69 20.73 -15.25
CA PHE A 111 2.91 19.31 -14.99
C PHE A 111 2.82 19.00 -13.49
N ALA A 112 3.50 19.78 -12.65
CA ALA A 112 3.43 19.65 -11.20
C ALA A 112 2.01 19.85 -10.65
N ASP A 113 1.30 20.88 -11.13
CA ASP A 113 -0.09 21.14 -10.77
C ASP A 113 -1.03 19.98 -11.19
N THR A 114 -0.72 19.35 -12.33
CA THR A 114 -1.49 18.18 -12.79
C THR A 114 -1.25 16.98 -11.90
N LEU A 115 -0.01 16.66 -11.57
CA LEU A 115 0.32 15.57 -10.64
C LEU A 115 -0.33 15.79 -9.27
N LYS A 116 -0.29 17.02 -8.75
CA LYS A 116 -0.93 17.38 -7.48
C LYS A 116 -2.43 17.12 -7.47
N ARG A 117 -3.13 17.39 -8.58
CA ARG A 117 -4.58 17.08 -8.70
C ARG A 117 -4.87 15.58 -8.60
N TYR A 118 -3.92 14.72 -8.96
CA TYR A 118 -4.00 13.27 -8.84
C TYR A 118 -3.40 12.73 -7.54
N GLY A 119 -3.08 13.64 -6.58
CA GLY A 119 -2.58 13.28 -5.26
C GLY A 119 -1.08 13.01 -5.18
N ALA A 120 -0.33 13.31 -6.25
CA ALA A 120 1.13 13.25 -6.23
C ALA A 120 1.70 14.62 -5.82
N GLU A 121 2.36 14.66 -4.66
CA GLU A 121 2.93 15.88 -4.06
C GLU A 121 4.45 15.82 -4.04
N ALA A 122 5.10 16.96 -4.37
CA ALA A 122 6.54 17.08 -4.28
C ALA A 122 6.99 17.22 -2.82
N VAL A 123 8.11 16.56 -2.50
CA VAL A 123 8.84 16.70 -1.24
C VAL A 123 10.13 17.45 -1.52
N ASP A 124 10.19 18.72 -1.12
CA ASP A 124 11.34 19.61 -1.31
C ASP A 124 11.78 20.15 0.08
N PRO A 125 12.61 19.38 0.80
CA PRO A 125 12.95 19.66 2.19
C PRO A 125 14.11 20.64 2.35
N HIS A 126 14.33 21.56 1.42
CA HIS A 126 15.42 22.55 1.53
C HIS A 126 15.31 23.36 2.84
N GLY A 127 16.34 23.34 3.66
CA GLY A 127 16.37 24.04 4.94
C GLY A 127 15.63 23.32 6.08
N GLU A 128 15.05 22.16 5.83
CA GLU A 128 14.37 21.36 6.86
C GLU A 128 15.31 20.32 7.49
N PRO A 129 14.99 19.82 8.69
CA PRO A 129 15.71 18.70 9.28
C PRO A 129 15.65 17.45 8.40
N PHE A 130 16.74 16.70 8.32
CA PHE A 130 16.78 15.46 7.58
C PHE A 130 15.86 14.41 8.21
N ASN A 131 15.02 13.79 7.38
CA ASN A 131 14.15 12.69 7.76
C ASN A 131 14.42 11.47 6.87
N ALA A 132 14.92 10.38 7.44
CA ALA A 132 15.26 9.16 6.71
C ALA A 132 14.05 8.45 6.07
N GLU A 133 12.81 8.75 6.49
CA GLU A 133 11.60 8.17 5.88
C GLU A 133 11.29 8.76 4.50
N HIS A 134 11.67 10.04 4.27
CA HIS A 134 11.33 10.78 3.06
C HIS A 134 12.56 11.25 2.27
N HIS A 135 13.75 11.25 2.90
CA HIS A 135 14.96 11.82 2.32
C HIS A 135 16.06 10.77 2.21
N GLN A 136 16.85 10.87 1.15
CA GLN A 136 18.05 10.08 0.93
C GLN A 136 19.26 11.01 0.91
N ALA A 137 20.11 10.93 1.94
CA ALA A 137 21.35 11.68 2.00
C ALA A 137 22.36 11.12 1.00
N MET A 138 22.80 11.95 0.05
CA MET A 138 23.82 11.59 -0.94
C MET A 138 25.22 11.99 -0.48
N ALA A 139 25.33 13.11 0.24
CA ALA A 139 26.57 13.62 0.78
C ALA A 139 26.32 14.40 2.06
N MET A 140 27.36 14.53 2.85
CA MET A 140 27.40 15.43 4.03
C MET A 140 28.40 16.54 3.75
N GLN A 141 27.99 17.78 4.03
CA GLN A 141 28.82 18.97 3.85
C GLN A 141 28.93 19.70 5.17
N GLU A 142 30.16 20.16 5.50
CA GLU A 142 30.38 21.03 6.66
C GLU A 142 29.69 22.37 6.44
N SER A 143 28.93 22.81 7.43
CA SER A 143 28.30 24.11 7.45
C SER A 143 28.29 24.64 8.88
N ALA A 144 28.69 25.92 9.02
CA ALA A 144 28.60 26.64 10.28
C ALA A 144 27.29 27.45 10.39
N ASP A 145 26.59 27.65 9.27
CA ASP A 145 25.46 28.57 9.14
C ASP A 145 24.13 27.93 9.55
N VAL A 146 24.07 26.58 9.58
CA VAL A 146 22.85 25.83 9.88
C VAL A 146 23.13 24.73 10.89
N GLU A 147 22.07 24.32 11.59
CA GLU A 147 22.16 23.22 12.54
C GLU A 147 22.63 21.91 11.87
N PRO A 148 23.38 21.07 12.58
CA PRO A 148 23.72 19.74 12.09
C PRO A 148 22.46 18.93 11.73
N ASN A 149 22.57 18.08 10.70
CA ASN A 149 21.48 17.24 10.21
C ASN A 149 20.35 18.03 9.51
N THR A 150 20.66 19.21 8.96
CA THR A 150 19.74 20.02 8.16
C THR A 150 20.01 19.81 6.66
N VAL A 151 18.98 19.80 5.83
CA VAL A 151 19.12 19.68 4.37
C VAL A 151 19.64 20.98 3.79
N LEU A 152 20.87 20.95 3.28
CA LEU A 152 21.54 22.11 2.66
C LEU A 152 21.10 22.31 1.20
N LYS A 153 20.96 21.21 0.48
CA LYS A 153 20.61 21.23 -0.94
C LYS A 153 19.80 20.00 -1.31
N VAL A 154 18.82 20.20 -2.17
CA VAL A 154 18.04 19.13 -2.80
C VAL A 154 18.54 18.96 -4.23
N PHE A 155 19.13 17.80 -4.54
CA PHE A 155 19.57 17.47 -5.90
C PHE A 155 18.41 16.97 -6.75
N GLN A 156 17.47 16.28 -6.11
CA GLN A 156 16.32 15.71 -6.78
C GLN A 156 15.15 15.68 -5.79
N LYS A 157 14.04 16.28 -6.19
CA LYS A 157 12.85 16.34 -5.34
C LYS A 157 12.28 14.94 -5.13
N GLY A 158 11.84 14.67 -3.91
CA GLY A 158 11.03 13.51 -3.60
C GLY A 158 9.58 13.69 -4.06
N TYR A 159 8.85 12.61 -4.11
CA TYR A 159 7.42 12.61 -4.42
C TYR A 159 6.68 11.58 -3.58
N GLN A 160 5.45 11.93 -3.20
CA GLN A 160 4.53 11.04 -2.51
C GLN A 160 3.17 11.03 -3.22
N LEU A 161 2.49 9.88 -3.24
CA LEU A 161 1.14 9.72 -3.78
C LEU A 161 0.17 9.40 -2.66
N ASN A 162 -0.76 10.30 -2.39
CA ASN A 162 -1.76 10.13 -1.32
C ASN A 162 -1.14 9.73 0.04
N GLY A 163 0.02 10.30 0.39
CA GLY A 163 0.75 10.02 1.62
C GLY A 163 1.68 8.80 1.59
N ARG A 164 1.78 8.11 0.45
CA ARG A 164 2.76 7.03 0.25
C ARG A 164 3.95 7.53 -0.56
N LEU A 165 5.16 7.27 -0.06
CA LEU A 165 6.38 7.66 -0.75
C LEU A 165 6.52 6.92 -2.08
N LEU A 166 6.65 7.68 -3.19
CA LEU A 166 7.01 7.17 -4.51
C LEU A 166 8.53 7.12 -4.68
N ARG A 167 9.19 8.21 -4.24
CA ARG A 167 10.63 8.38 -4.36
C ARG A 167 11.12 9.35 -3.27
N PRO A 168 12.19 9.01 -2.52
CA PRO A 168 12.79 9.92 -1.55
C PRO A 168 13.44 11.12 -2.24
N ALA A 169 13.51 12.26 -1.55
CA ALA A 169 14.29 13.40 -1.99
C ALA A 169 15.79 13.11 -1.81
N MET A 170 16.58 13.32 -2.87
CA MET A 170 18.04 13.19 -2.81
C MET A 170 18.65 14.50 -2.33
N VAL A 171 19.30 14.45 -1.16
CA VAL A 171 19.72 15.68 -0.46
C VAL A 171 21.18 15.64 -0.01
N VAL A 172 21.74 16.85 0.21
CA VAL A 172 22.98 17.06 0.96
C VAL A 172 22.60 17.54 2.35
N VAL A 173 23.21 16.93 3.37
CA VAL A 173 22.91 17.20 4.78
C VAL A 173 24.10 17.90 5.43
N SER A 174 23.81 18.85 6.31
CA SER A 174 24.83 19.52 7.11
C SER A 174 25.47 18.59 8.12
N LYS A 175 26.79 18.68 8.27
CA LYS A 175 27.52 18.15 9.41
C LYS A 175 28.23 19.30 10.14
N PRO A 176 28.51 19.15 11.45
CA PRO A 176 29.27 20.16 12.19
C PRO A 176 30.62 20.39 11.55
N VAL A 177 31.08 21.64 11.52
CA VAL A 177 32.48 21.94 11.19
C VAL A 177 33.34 21.31 12.27
N ALA A 178 34.25 20.41 11.88
CA ALA A 178 35.20 19.83 12.84
C ALA A 178 35.99 20.96 13.45
N ALA A 179 35.84 21.19 14.76
CA ALA A 179 36.72 22.09 15.50
C ALA A 179 38.16 21.62 15.24
N ALA A 180 38.99 22.50 14.71
CA ALA A 180 40.40 22.20 14.46
C ALA A 180 40.96 21.58 15.73
N SER A 181 41.37 20.32 15.67
CA SER A 181 42.02 19.66 16.79
C SER A 181 43.23 20.51 17.19
N PRO A 182 43.40 20.91 18.45
CA PRO A 182 44.61 21.63 18.83
C PRO A 182 45.81 20.79 18.45
N SER A 183 46.70 21.35 17.63
CA SER A 183 47.96 20.71 17.31
C SER A 183 48.70 20.50 18.65
N ILE A 184 48.87 19.25 19.01
CA ILE A 184 49.76 18.90 20.14
C ILE A 184 51.16 19.19 19.63
N ASP A 185 51.71 20.32 20.04
CA ASP A 185 53.12 20.63 19.89
C ASP A 185 53.89 19.60 20.72
N GLU A 186 54.33 18.55 20.07
CA GLU A 186 55.30 17.61 20.61
C GLU A 186 56.68 18.30 20.59
N LYS A 187 56.95 19.08 21.61
CA LYS A 187 58.33 19.49 21.99
C LYS A 187 58.86 18.46 22.94
N ALA A 188 59.70 17.57 22.44
CA ALA A 188 60.71 16.85 23.18
C ALA A 188 62.02 17.64 23.15
#